data_1dd5aea89eebd20551a0d3dbb02ed10f
#
_entry.id   1dd5aea89eebd20551a0d3dbb02ed10f
#
_cell.length_a   1.000
_cell.length_b   1.000
_cell.length_c   1.000
_cell.angle_alpha   90.00
_cell.angle_beta   90.00
_cell.angle_gamma   90.00
#
_symmetry.space_group_name_H-M   'P 1'
#
loop_
_entity.id
_entity.type
_entity.pdbx_description
1 polymer ?
#
loop_
_entity_poly.entity_id
_entity_poly.type
_entity_poly.pdbx_seq_one_letter_code
_entity_poly.pdbx_strand_id
1 'polypeptide(L)'
;MAAAQKSGETQVDVLIVAVPETAGSALYGMLDVLKAAGSVWETLTRQGDGKSFFNVRIVAPKRKAFVCGNGIPVRPDCVIADEPKALIVILPELWLGPDEDIRDRYPTLMAWLRRAYKQGAFLYSACSGAVMLAATGLLDGCSATSHWAYQDLFRRRYPNVQFHPEPNLVIADRDGRIVTAGGTTSWHDLAIHIIARHANPGEALRIAKVYLLKWHGEGQLPYAPLSRISPHADSVVRECQRQLDRRYRESDVIQQIVEKARIPERTLKRRFKAATGITFIEYVQNLRIEEAKRLLETTGMNTEEIGPAVGYEDYSFFNRLFRRLTGLTPARYRRMFQPVLDGFSVSRTEGGVKSAGFSTRRRSVLH
;
A
#
# COMPACT_ATOMS: atom_id res chain seq x y z
N MET A 1 -4.31 -43.20 10.71
CA MET A 1 -2.86 -43.41 10.51
C MET A 1 -2.52 -43.00 9.07
N ALA A 2 -2.13 -41.78 8.86
CA ALA A 2 -1.68 -41.27 7.55
C ALA A 2 -0.16 -41.23 7.58
N ALA A 3 0.46 -41.95 6.65
CA ALA A 3 1.90 -42.11 6.54
C ALA A 3 2.54 -40.71 6.28
N ALA A 4 3.49 -40.36 7.13
CA ALA A 4 4.39 -39.22 6.92
C ALA A 4 5.24 -39.53 5.68
N GLN A 5 4.94 -38.91 4.54
CA GLN A 5 5.85 -38.85 3.41
C GLN A 5 7.06 -37.98 3.79
N LYS A 6 8.17 -38.62 4.10
CA LYS A 6 9.50 -38.04 4.05
C LYS A 6 9.88 -37.88 2.57
N SER A 7 9.46 -36.79 1.93
CA SER A 7 10.05 -36.31 0.70
C SER A 7 11.08 -35.25 1.07
N GLY A 8 12.30 -35.36 0.53
CA GLY A 8 13.28 -34.26 0.56
C GLY A 8 12.69 -33.09 -0.21
N GLU A 9 12.01 -32.18 0.50
CA GLU A 9 11.34 -31.04 -0.11
C GLU A 9 12.39 -30.13 -0.75
N THR A 10 12.38 -30.10 -2.09
CA THR A 10 13.15 -29.11 -2.84
C THR A 10 12.59 -27.72 -2.53
N GLN A 11 13.47 -26.82 -2.10
CA GLN A 11 13.09 -25.42 -1.86
C GLN A 11 12.42 -24.80 -3.08
N VAL A 12 11.45 -23.93 -2.86
CA VAL A 12 10.80 -23.14 -3.90
C VAL A 12 11.72 -22.02 -4.33
N ASP A 13 12.12 -22.01 -5.61
CA ASP A 13 12.92 -20.91 -6.17
C ASP A 13 12.10 -19.63 -6.33
N VAL A 14 12.62 -18.53 -5.76
CA VAL A 14 12.04 -17.20 -5.76
C VAL A 14 13.05 -16.20 -6.29
N LEU A 15 12.63 -15.36 -7.23
CA LEU A 15 13.41 -14.23 -7.73
C LEU A 15 12.71 -12.91 -7.34
N ILE A 16 13.45 -12.02 -6.67
CA ILE A 16 12.98 -10.66 -6.41
C ILE A 16 13.68 -9.72 -7.39
N VAL A 17 12.90 -9.02 -8.21
CA VAL A 17 13.41 -8.07 -9.20
C VAL A 17 13.96 -6.84 -8.51
N ALA A 18 15.17 -6.41 -8.89
CA ALA A 18 15.77 -5.19 -8.40
C ALA A 18 16.23 -4.29 -9.56
N VAL A 19 15.87 -3.02 -9.48
CA VAL A 19 16.27 -1.93 -10.37
C VAL A 19 16.65 -0.71 -9.53
N PRO A 20 17.28 0.33 -10.11
CA PRO A 20 17.65 1.52 -9.35
C PRO A 20 16.51 2.20 -8.58
N GLU A 21 15.29 2.10 -9.06
CA GLU A 21 14.10 2.66 -8.39
C GLU A 21 13.57 1.78 -7.25
N THR A 22 14.07 0.56 -7.06
CA THR A 22 13.55 -0.37 -6.05
C THR A 22 13.66 0.20 -4.63
N ALA A 23 12.60 0.08 -3.85
CA ALA A 23 12.62 0.41 -2.43
C ALA A 23 13.34 -0.67 -1.62
N GLY A 24 14.40 -0.31 -0.93
CA GLY A 24 15.23 -1.27 -0.18
C GLY A 24 14.46 -2.00 0.92
N SER A 25 13.53 -1.34 1.61
CA SER A 25 12.70 -1.95 2.64
C SER A 25 11.84 -3.10 2.11
N ALA A 26 11.23 -2.92 0.94
CA ALA A 26 10.42 -3.97 0.30
C ALA A 26 11.29 -5.09 -0.26
N LEU A 27 12.45 -4.77 -0.85
CA LEU A 27 13.39 -5.75 -1.42
C LEU A 27 13.95 -6.67 -0.33
N TYR A 28 14.61 -6.09 0.67
CA TYR A 28 15.30 -6.86 1.70
C TYR A 28 14.35 -7.43 2.75
N GLY A 29 13.24 -6.71 3.07
CA GLY A 29 12.21 -7.22 3.95
C GLY A 29 11.53 -8.49 3.41
N MET A 30 11.19 -8.52 2.12
CA MET A 30 10.69 -9.72 1.45
C MET A 30 11.71 -10.85 1.45
N LEU A 31 12.98 -10.53 1.16
CA LEU A 31 14.06 -11.50 1.16
C LEU A 31 14.23 -12.14 2.55
N ASP A 32 14.26 -11.35 3.61
CA ASP A 32 14.43 -11.82 4.99
C ASP A 32 13.23 -12.68 5.43
N VAL A 33 12.02 -12.20 5.23
CA VAL A 33 10.80 -12.89 5.66
C VAL A 33 10.63 -14.23 4.94
N LEU A 34 10.88 -14.28 3.62
CA LEU A 34 10.77 -15.52 2.87
C LEU A 34 11.89 -16.52 3.20
N LYS A 35 13.14 -16.06 3.39
CA LYS A 35 14.24 -16.93 3.82
C LYS A 35 14.04 -17.49 5.21
N ALA A 36 13.37 -16.78 6.10
CA ALA A 36 13.10 -17.20 7.46
C ALA A 36 12.00 -18.29 7.56
N ALA A 37 11.12 -18.38 6.54
CA ALA A 37 10.04 -19.37 6.56
C ALA A 37 10.60 -20.80 6.55
N GLY A 38 10.19 -21.62 7.52
CA GLY A 38 10.64 -22.99 7.73
C GLY A 38 11.83 -23.14 8.69
N SER A 39 12.47 -22.04 9.13
CA SER A 39 13.65 -22.14 10.01
C SER A 39 13.53 -21.30 11.29
N VAL A 40 13.13 -20.04 11.17
CA VAL A 40 13.22 -19.09 12.29
C VAL A 40 12.39 -19.49 13.50
N TRP A 41 11.17 -20.02 13.28
CA TRP A 41 10.32 -20.47 14.38
C TRP A 41 10.97 -21.61 15.18
N GLU A 42 11.47 -22.62 14.49
CA GLU A 42 12.12 -23.79 15.12
C GLU A 42 13.38 -23.37 15.88
N THR A 43 14.19 -22.47 15.31
CA THR A 43 15.37 -21.91 15.98
C THR A 43 14.99 -21.15 17.25
N LEU A 44 14.00 -20.23 17.19
CA LEU A 44 13.58 -19.41 18.33
C LEU A 44 12.91 -20.25 19.45
N THR A 45 12.20 -21.31 19.08
CA THR A 45 11.54 -22.21 20.05
C THR A 45 12.43 -23.38 20.46
N ARG A 46 13.67 -23.47 19.98
CA ARG A 46 14.66 -24.56 20.29
C ARG A 46 14.12 -25.93 19.90
N GLN A 47 13.34 -26.03 18.83
CA GLN A 47 12.76 -27.29 18.34
C GLN A 47 13.64 -27.96 17.26
N GLY A 48 14.71 -27.31 16.82
CA GLY A 48 15.65 -27.80 15.83
C GLY A 48 16.15 -26.70 14.89
N ASP A 49 16.99 -27.11 13.94
CA ASP A 49 17.48 -26.25 12.86
C ASP A 49 16.62 -26.53 11.62
N GLY A 50 15.51 -25.80 11.49
CA GLY A 50 14.63 -25.88 10.33
C GLY A 50 15.32 -25.45 9.04
N LYS A 51 14.79 -25.93 7.90
CA LYS A 51 15.24 -25.48 6.57
C LYS A 51 14.25 -24.53 5.96
N SER A 52 14.75 -23.46 5.35
CA SER A 52 13.91 -22.53 4.61
C SER A 52 13.11 -23.25 3.51
N PHE A 53 11.83 -22.94 3.38
CA PHE A 53 10.99 -23.39 2.26
C PHE A 53 11.38 -22.75 0.94
N PHE A 54 12.06 -21.59 0.97
CA PHE A 54 12.31 -20.76 -0.20
C PHE A 54 13.81 -20.53 -0.42
N ASN A 55 14.25 -20.71 -1.68
CA ASN A 55 15.54 -20.27 -2.17
C ASN A 55 15.38 -18.90 -2.85
N VAL A 56 15.63 -17.82 -2.10
CA VAL A 56 15.37 -16.46 -2.53
C VAL A 56 16.62 -15.80 -3.05
N ARG A 57 16.57 -15.28 -4.29
CA ARG A 57 17.67 -14.58 -4.96
C ARG A 57 17.19 -13.27 -5.56
N ILE A 58 18.10 -12.29 -5.61
CA ILE A 58 17.86 -11.00 -6.26
C ILE A 58 18.26 -11.11 -7.73
N VAL A 59 17.32 -10.75 -8.64
CA VAL A 59 17.55 -10.69 -10.09
C VAL A 59 17.50 -9.25 -10.58
N ALA A 60 18.42 -8.85 -11.46
CA ALA A 60 18.47 -7.52 -12.03
C ALA A 60 18.73 -7.54 -13.54
N PRO A 61 18.46 -6.44 -14.27
CA PRO A 61 18.82 -6.32 -15.68
C PRO A 61 20.33 -6.42 -15.97
N LYS A 62 21.17 -5.99 -15.01
CA LYS A 62 22.64 -5.96 -15.14
C LYS A 62 23.29 -6.60 -13.92
N ARG A 63 24.43 -7.28 -14.13
CA ARG A 63 25.21 -7.97 -13.06
C ARG A 63 25.95 -6.99 -12.12
N LYS A 64 26.28 -5.80 -12.61
CA LYS A 64 27.01 -4.79 -11.83
C LYS A 64 26.19 -4.37 -10.62
N ALA A 65 26.83 -4.32 -9.44
CA ALA A 65 26.23 -3.74 -8.25
C ALA A 65 25.82 -2.29 -8.51
N PHE A 66 24.70 -1.88 -7.94
CA PHE A 66 24.12 -0.53 -8.09
C PHE A 66 23.54 -0.07 -6.75
N VAL A 67 23.11 1.17 -6.73
CA VAL A 67 22.42 1.78 -5.59
C VAL A 67 20.96 1.90 -5.95
N CYS A 68 20.09 1.36 -5.10
CA CYS A 68 18.64 1.50 -5.26
C CYS A 68 18.08 2.67 -4.43
N GLY A 69 16.78 2.83 -4.39
CA GLY A 69 16.10 3.91 -3.66
C GLY A 69 16.68 4.16 -2.27
N ASN A 70 16.78 5.44 -1.89
CA ASN A 70 17.36 5.90 -0.62
C ASN A 70 18.87 5.54 -0.40
N GLY A 71 19.62 5.34 -1.49
CA GLY A 71 21.06 5.13 -1.39
C GLY A 71 21.49 3.74 -0.94
N ILE A 72 20.60 2.74 -0.96
CA ILE A 72 20.90 1.39 -0.47
C ILE A 72 21.63 0.59 -1.56
N PRO A 73 22.81 0.03 -1.29
CA PRO A 73 23.54 -0.77 -2.26
C PRO A 73 22.85 -2.11 -2.50
N VAL A 74 22.80 -2.54 -3.76
CA VAL A 74 22.26 -3.83 -4.21
C VAL A 74 23.32 -4.55 -5.03
N ARG A 75 23.57 -5.80 -4.69
CA ARG A 75 24.36 -6.75 -5.48
C ARG A 75 23.44 -7.86 -5.95
N PRO A 76 23.10 -7.94 -7.25
CA PRO A 76 22.27 -9.00 -7.77
C PRO A 76 22.96 -10.38 -7.68
N ASP A 77 22.18 -11.42 -7.37
CA ASP A 77 22.65 -12.80 -7.39
C ASP A 77 22.71 -13.35 -8.83
N CYS A 78 21.76 -12.91 -9.69
CA CYS A 78 21.68 -13.29 -11.09
C CYS A 78 21.13 -12.15 -11.96
N VAL A 79 21.21 -12.31 -13.27
CA VAL A 79 20.70 -11.34 -14.24
C VAL A 79 19.68 -11.96 -15.18
N ILE A 80 18.78 -11.13 -15.72
CA ILE A 80 17.75 -11.59 -16.66
C ILE A 80 18.35 -12.19 -17.95
N ALA A 81 19.56 -11.78 -18.34
CA ALA A 81 20.26 -12.32 -19.52
C ALA A 81 20.64 -13.79 -19.36
N ASP A 82 20.81 -14.28 -18.13
CA ASP A 82 21.09 -15.69 -17.83
C ASP A 82 19.81 -16.55 -17.87
N GLU A 83 18.64 -15.97 -18.23
CA GLU A 83 17.32 -16.62 -18.23
C GLU A 83 17.03 -17.44 -16.95
N PRO A 84 17.21 -16.83 -15.74
CA PRO A 84 17.06 -17.59 -14.51
C PRO A 84 15.62 -18.06 -14.34
N LYS A 85 15.47 -19.35 -14.02
CA LYS A 85 14.15 -19.96 -13.75
C LYS A 85 13.81 -19.86 -12.29
N ALA A 86 12.53 -19.59 -12.00
CA ALA A 86 11.96 -19.64 -10.66
C ALA A 86 10.46 -19.89 -10.75
N LEU A 87 9.90 -20.52 -9.71
CA LEU A 87 8.46 -20.68 -9.60
C LEU A 87 7.78 -19.33 -9.28
N ILE A 88 8.47 -18.45 -8.56
CA ILE A 88 7.93 -17.18 -8.09
C ILE A 88 8.86 -16.04 -8.53
N VAL A 89 8.27 -15.00 -9.13
CA VAL A 89 8.94 -13.74 -9.42
C VAL A 89 8.20 -12.61 -8.71
N ILE A 90 8.92 -11.82 -7.91
CA ILE A 90 8.37 -10.72 -7.13
C ILE A 90 8.87 -9.40 -7.67
N LEU A 91 7.93 -8.47 -7.89
CA LEU A 91 8.18 -7.08 -8.25
C LEU A 91 7.90 -6.21 -7.03
N PRO A 92 8.95 -5.82 -6.28
CA PRO A 92 8.77 -5.02 -5.07
C PRO A 92 8.39 -3.57 -5.41
N GLU A 93 8.15 -2.79 -4.37
CA GLU A 93 7.94 -1.35 -4.48
C GLU A 93 9.08 -0.64 -5.22
N LEU A 94 8.71 0.32 -6.05
CA LEU A 94 9.61 1.23 -6.74
C LEU A 94 9.38 2.68 -6.27
N TRP A 95 10.42 3.43 -6.09
CA TRP A 95 10.34 4.89 -5.87
C TRP A 95 10.02 5.58 -7.20
N LEU A 96 8.73 5.71 -7.48
CA LEU A 96 8.19 6.40 -8.65
C LEU A 96 7.31 7.56 -8.22
N GLY A 97 7.36 8.65 -8.96
CA GLY A 97 6.36 9.71 -8.85
C GLY A 97 4.96 9.17 -9.22
N PRO A 98 3.87 9.80 -8.72
CA PRO A 98 2.51 9.32 -8.96
C PRO A 98 2.06 9.34 -10.42
N ASP A 99 2.79 10.07 -11.26
CA ASP A 99 2.56 10.18 -12.72
C ASP A 99 3.68 9.55 -13.56
N GLU A 100 4.68 8.94 -12.91
CA GLU A 100 5.86 8.40 -13.56
C GLU A 100 5.60 7.00 -14.09
N ASP A 101 5.78 6.82 -15.42
CA ASP A 101 5.69 5.55 -16.11
C ASP A 101 7.10 4.99 -16.39
N ILE A 102 7.24 3.67 -16.28
CA ILE A 102 8.50 2.95 -16.52
C ILE A 102 8.44 2.07 -17.77
N ARG A 103 7.39 2.15 -18.57
CA ARG A 103 7.11 1.26 -19.71
C ARG A 103 8.29 1.10 -20.64
N ASP A 104 8.95 2.20 -20.99
CA ASP A 104 10.04 2.22 -21.96
C ASP A 104 11.43 2.13 -21.32
N ARG A 105 11.48 2.12 -19.99
CA ARG A 105 12.75 2.14 -19.23
C ARG A 105 13.46 0.78 -19.22
N TYR A 106 12.69 -0.32 -19.17
CA TYR A 106 13.21 -1.68 -19.00
C TYR A 106 12.58 -2.68 -20.01
N PRO A 107 12.71 -2.49 -21.34
CA PRO A 107 12.01 -3.34 -22.32
C PRO A 107 12.44 -4.81 -22.26
N THR A 108 13.71 -5.09 -21.99
CA THR A 108 14.23 -6.48 -21.85
C THR A 108 13.67 -7.16 -20.61
N LEU A 109 13.53 -6.43 -19.49
CA LEU A 109 12.92 -6.94 -18.27
C LEU A 109 11.43 -7.25 -18.48
N MET A 110 10.68 -6.36 -19.15
CA MET A 110 9.28 -6.61 -19.51
C MET A 110 9.13 -7.87 -20.37
N ALA A 111 10.01 -8.06 -21.35
CA ALA A 111 10.01 -9.25 -22.19
C ALA A 111 10.33 -10.52 -21.38
N TRP A 112 11.30 -10.47 -20.48
CA TRP A 112 11.65 -11.58 -19.59
C TRP A 112 10.48 -11.95 -18.65
N LEU A 113 9.81 -10.98 -18.02
CA LEU A 113 8.63 -11.22 -17.17
C LEU A 113 7.50 -11.93 -17.93
N ARG A 114 7.22 -11.51 -19.18
CA ARG A 114 6.24 -12.21 -20.03
C ARG A 114 6.63 -13.65 -20.32
N ARG A 115 7.93 -13.93 -20.57
CA ARG A 115 8.42 -15.29 -20.76
C ARG A 115 8.31 -16.13 -19.50
N ALA A 116 8.71 -15.59 -18.35
CA ALA A 116 8.60 -16.26 -17.07
C ALA A 116 7.15 -16.67 -16.76
N TYR A 117 6.19 -15.75 -16.97
CA TYR A 117 4.76 -16.06 -16.82
C TYR A 117 4.28 -17.17 -17.78
N LYS A 118 4.68 -17.12 -19.06
CA LYS A 118 4.35 -18.17 -20.03
C LYS A 118 4.95 -19.53 -19.66
N GLN A 119 6.08 -19.56 -18.99
CA GLN A 119 6.74 -20.76 -18.48
C GLN A 119 6.15 -21.29 -17.18
N GLY A 120 5.11 -20.66 -16.64
CA GLY A 120 4.39 -21.11 -15.45
C GLY A 120 4.75 -20.39 -14.15
N ALA A 121 5.60 -19.37 -14.18
CA ALA A 121 5.93 -18.62 -12.98
C ALA A 121 4.72 -17.85 -12.41
N PHE A 122 4.68 -17.73 -11.08
CA PHE A 122 3.80 -16.82 -10.37
C PHE A 122 4.44 -15.43 -10.33
N LEU A 123 3.67 -14.41 -10.66
CA LEU A 123 4.12 -13.02 -10.62
C LEU A 123 3.41 -12.28 -9.47
N TYR A 124 4.16 -11.82 -8.51
CA TYR A 124 3.68 -11.08 -7.36
C TYR A 124 4.21 -9.65 -7.38
N SER A 125 3.35 -8.67 -7.14
CA SER A 125 3.79 -7.27 -7.08
C SER A 125 3.31 -6.58 -5.82
N ALA A 126 4.15 -5.71 -5.26
CA ALA A 126 3.81 -4.86 -4.12
C ALA A 126 3.90 -3.39 -4.51
N CYS A 127 2.92 -2.59 -4.08
CA CYS A 127 2.87 -1.15 -4.28
C CYS A 127 3.05 -0.78 -5.77
N SER A 128 3.99 0.11 -6.08
CA SER A 128 4.35 0.53 -7.45
C SER A 128 4.97 -0.57 -8.31
N GLY A 129 5.35 -1.72 -7.75
CA GLY A 129 5.70 -2.90 -8.53
C GLY A 129 4.58 -3.34 -9.50
N ALA A 130 3.33 -3.02 -9.18
CA ALA A 130 2.19 -3.24 -10.07
C ALA A 130 2.23 -2.37 -11.35
N VAL A 131 2.90 -1.21 -11.32
CA VAL A 131 3.13 -0.38 -12.51
C VAL A 131 4.06 -1.12 -13.48
N MET A 132 5.12 -1.75 -12.95
CA MET A 132 6.02 -2.59 -13.75
C MET A 132 5.27 -3.79 -14.35
N LEU A 133 4.40 -4.42 -13.58
CA LEU A 133 3.60 -5.54 -14.04
C LEU A 133 2.59 -5.09 -15.12
N ALA A 134 1.92 -3.94 -14.96
CA ALA A 134 1.03 -3.36 -15.96
C ALA A 134 1.77 -3.02 -17.26
N ALA A 135 3.03 -2.55 -17.18
CA ALA A 135 3.87 -2.28 -18.36
C ALA A 135 4.19 -3.53 -19.18
N THR A 136 4.05 -4.73 -18.63
CA THR A 136 4.15 -5.98 -19.39
C THR A 136 2.94 -6.28 -20.27
N GLY A 137 1.78 -5.65 -20.02
CA GLY A 137 0.49 -5.99 -20.62
C GLY A 137 -0.21 -7.21 -19.99
N LEU A 138 0.39 -7.87 -19.01
CA LEU A 138 -0.18 -9.07 -18.38
C LEU A 138 -1.39 -8.75 -17.45
N LEU A 139 -1.60 -7.48 -17.11
CA LEU A 139 -2.76 -7.02 -16.34
C LEU A 139 -3.93 -6.56 -17.23
N ASP A 140 -3.80 -6.53 -18.56
CA ASP A 140 -4.87 -6.09 -19.45
C ASP A 140 -6.10 -7.00 -19.29
N GLY A 141 -7.25 -6.40 -19.03
CA GLY A 141 -8.51 -7.10 -18.74
C GLY A 141 -8.62 -7.69 -17.34
N CYS A 142 -7.57 -7.59 -16.52
CA CYS A 142 -7.56 -8.13 -15.16
C CYS A 142 -7.87 -7.06 -14.10
N SER A 143 -8.40 -7.51 -12.95
CA SER A 143 -8.46 -6.70 -11.73
C SER A 143 -7.07 -6.58 -11.11
N ALA A 144 -6.70 -5.40 -10.63
CA ALA A 144 -5.42 -5.17 -9.96
C ALA A 144 -5.53 -4.07 -8.91
N THR A 145 -4.62 -4.10 -7.94
CA THR A 145 -4.39 -3.00 -7.00
C THR A 145 -2.93 -2.56 -7.05
N SER A 146 -2.68 -1.39 -6.54
CA SER A 146 -1.36 -0.80 -6.29
C SER A 146 -1.55 0.20 -5.15
N HIS A 147 -0.51 0.95 -4.79
CA HIS A 147 -0.71 2.07 -3.88
C HIS A 147 -1.79 3.03 -4.41
N TRP A 148 -2.67 3.49 -3.55
CA TRP A 148 -3.80 4.38 -3.91
C TRP A 148 -3.37 5.63 -4.70
N ALA A 149 -2.12 6.09 -4.54
CA ALA A 149 -1.60 7.26 -5.24
C ALA A 149 -1.45 7.06 -6.76
N TYR A 150 -1.34 5.82 -7.25
CA TYR A 150 -1.16 5.52 -8.67
C TYR A 150 -2.48 5.38 -9.44
N GLN A 151 -3.65 5.60 -8.83
CA GLN A 151 -4.95 5.46 -9.48
C GLN A 151 -5.06 6.28 -10.78
N ASP A 152 -4.55 7.52 -10.78
CA ASP A 152 -4.59 8.39 -11.95
C ASP A 152 -3.61 7.94 -13.04
N LEU A 153 -2.47 7.39 -12.67
CA LEU A 153 -1.53 6.77 -13.61
C LEU A 153 -2.19 5.58 -14.31
N PHE A 154 -2.78 4.66 -13.56
CA PHE A 154 -3.48 3.50 -14.12
C PHE A 154 -4.61 3.93 -15.07
N ARG A 155 -5.45 4.88 -14.66
CA ARG A 155 -6.56 5.39 -15.50
C ARG A 155 -6.07 5.96 -16.83
N ARG A 156 -4.94 6.68 -16.84
CA ARG A 156 -4.41 7.34 -18.04
C ARG A 156 -3.54 6.46 -18.91
N ARG A 157 -2.71 5.62 -18.30
CA ARG A 157 -1.68 4.84 -19.01
C ARG A 157 -2.02 3.38 -19.22
N TYR A 158 -2.86 2.82 -18.35
CA TYR A 158 -3.25 1.41 -18.34
C TYR A 158 -4.79 1.26 -18.28
N PRO A 159 -5.55 1.88 -19.22
CA PRO A 159 -7.00 1.92 -19.15
C PRO A 159 -7.68 0.55 -19.26
N ASN A 160 -6.96 -0.47 -19.77
CA ASN A 160 -7.45 -1.84 -19.86
C ASN A 160 -7.36 -2.60 -18.52
N VAL A 161 -6.66 -2.06 -17.52
CA VAL A 161 -6.55 -2.66 -16.18
C VAL A 161 -7.74 -2.20 -15.33
N GLN A 162 -8.46 -3.14 -14.74
CA GLN A 162 -9.53 -2.85 -13.78
C GLN A 162 -8.89 -2.52 -12.43
N PHE A 163 -8.51 -1.25 -12.26
CA PHE A 163 -7.78 -0.80 -11.08
C PHE A 163 -8.70 -0.57 -9.88
N HIS A 164 -8.40 -1.21 -8.76
CA HIS A 164 -9.09 -1.11 -7.48
C HIS A 164 -8.15 -0.56 -6.40
N PRO A 165 -8.29 0.70 -5.98
CA PRO A 165 -7.42 1.29 -4.94
C PRO A 165 -7.80 0.87 -3.52
N GLU A 166 -8.96 0.25 -3.30
CA GLU A 166 -9.50 -0.07 -1.98
C GLU A 166 -8.85 -1.30 -1.33
N PRO A 167 -8.78 -2.46 -2.02
CA PRO A 167 -8.24 -3.67 -1.39
C PRO A 167 -6.73 -3.61 -1.23
N ASN A 168 -6.24 -4.26 -0.18
CA ASN A 168 -4.81 -4.37 0.05
C ASN A 168 -4.16 -5.47 -0.78
N LEU A 169 -4.92 -6.45 -1.27
CA LEU A 169 -4.44 -7.55 -2.10
C LEU A 169 -5.50 -7.95 -3.11
N VAL A 170 -5.11 -8.13 -4.38
CA VAL A 170 -5.99 -8.56 -5.47
C VAL A 170 -5.35 -9.72 -6.22
N ILE A 171 -6.11 -10.80 -6.40
CA ILE A 171 -5.78 -11.92 -7.28
C ILE A 171 -6.28 -11.53 -8.68
N ALA A 172 -5.36 -11.32 -9.62
CA ALA A 172 -5.65 -10.75 -10.92
C ALA A 172 -6.19 -11.77 -11.93
N ASP A 173 -5.67 -12.99 -11.90
CA ASP A 173 -6.05 -14.05 -12.84
C ASP A 173 -6.77 -15.22 -12.17
N ARG A 174 -7.46 -16.04 -12.96
CA ARG A 174 -8.26 -17.17 -12.47
C ARG A 174 -7.44 -18.23 -11.76
N ASP A 175 -6.20 -18.43 -12.19
CA ASP A 175 -5.29 -19.43 -11.63
C ASP A 175 -4.57 -18.93 -10.38
N GLY A 176 -4.73 -17.64 -10.05
CA GLY A 176 -4.08 -16.97 -8.94
C GLY A 176 -2.57 -16.86 -9.10
N ARG A 177 -2.07 -16.90 -10.35
CA ARG A 177 -0.63 -16.76 -10.64
C ARG A 177 -0.18 -15.32 -10.69
N ILE A 178 -1.10 -14.37 -10.81
CA ILE A 178 -0.80 -12.94 -10.71
C ILE A 178 -1.53 -12.39 -9.49
N VAL A 179 -0.76 -11.83 -8.55
CA VAL A 179 -1.31 -11.17 -7.36
C VAL A 179 -0.65 -9.82 -7.19
N THR A 180 -1.46 -8.79 -6.97
CA THR A 180 -0.99 -7.44 -6.73
C THR A 180 -1.34 -7.00 -5.31
N ALA A 181 -0.42 -6.31 -4.63
CA ALA A 181 -0.62 -5.75 -3.30
C ALA A 181 -0.54 -4.22 -3.32
N GLY A 182 -1.27 -3.59 -2.41
CA GLY A 182 -1.52 -2.15 -2.37
C GLY A 182 -0.39 -1.28 -1.84
N GLY A 183 -0.62 -0.57 -0.73
CA GLY A 183 0.31 0.42 -0.16
C GLY A 183 1.70 -0.12 0.18
N THR A 184 2.60 0.79 0.54
CA THR A 184 4.03 0.50 0.72
C THR A 184 4.31 -0.74 1.58
N THR A 185 3.69 -0.87 2.76
CA THR A 185 3.87 -2.01 3.66
C THR A 185 3.05 -3.25 3.29
N SER A 186 2.24 -3.19 2.23
CA SER A 186 1.44 -4.35 1.77
C SER A 186 2.29 -5.52 1.29
N TRP A 187 3.61 -5.33 1.13
CA TRP A 187 4.51 -6.45 0.91
C TRP A 187 4.50 -7.45 2.09
N HIS A 188 4.14 -7.03 3.31
CA HIS A 188 3.93 -7.93 4.45
C HIS A 188 2.78 -8.90 4.18
N ASP A 189 1.61 -8.37 3.76
CA ASP A 189 0.44 -9.19 3.43
C ASP A 189 0.76 -10.12 2.25
N LEU A 190 1.50 -9.60 1.26
CA LEU A 190 1.94 -10.38 0.11
C LEU A 190 2.88 -11.52 0.52
N ALA A 191 3.84 -11.28 1.43
CA ALA A 191 4.73 -12.31 1.96
C ALA A 191 3.95 -13.40 2.70
N ILE A 192 3.00 -13.02 3.57
CA ILE A 192 2.11 -13.95 4.26
C ILE A 192 1.33 -14.79 3.24
N HIS A 193 0.78 -14.16 2.19
CA HIS A 193 0.06 -14.86 1.12
C HIS A 193 0.95 -15.85 0.38
N ILE A 194 2.17 -15.46 0.01
CA ILE A 194 3.14 -16.33 -0.68
C ILE A 194 3.48 -17.55 0.19
N ILE A 195 3.79 -17.33 1.47
CA ILE A 195 4.13 -18.43 2.40
C ILE A 195 2.92 -19.36 2.60
N ALA A 196 1.72 -18.81 2.80
CA ALA A 196 0.52 -19.62 2.95
C ALA A 196 0.23 -20.49 1.74
N ARG A 197 0.46 -19.98 0.53
CA ARG A 197 0.18 -20.65 -0.73
C ARG A 197 1.23 -21.68 -1.13
N HIS A 198 2.52 -21.35 -0.97
CA HIS A 198 3.62 -22.15 -1.51
C HIS A 198 4.36 -22.99 -0.47
N ALA A 199 4.15 -22.73 0.82
CA ALA A 199 4.53 -23.60 1.91
C ALA A 199 3.26 -24.15 2.57
N ASN A 200 2.72 -23.47 3.58
CA ASN A 200 1.43 -23.82 4.19
C ASN A 200 0.91 -22.67 5.08
N PRO A 201 -0.40 -22.62 5.40
CA PRO A 201 -0.98 -21.61 6.25
C PRO A 201 -0.42 -21.57 7.69
N GLY A 202 0.00 -22.73 8.23
CA GLY A 202 0.59 -22.82 9.56
C GLY A 202 1.92 -22.07 9.64
N GLU A 203 2.75 -22.20 8.62
CA GLU A 203 4.03 -21.48 8.54
C GLU A 203 3.82 -19.98 8.34
N ALA A 204 2.87 -19.58 7.50
CA ALA A 204 2.52 -18.16 7.35
C ALA A 204 2.12 -17.53 8.70
N LEU A 205 1.38 -18.26 9.54
CA LEU A 205 1.01 -17.80 10.88
C LEU A 205 2.22 -17.73 11.82
N ARG A 206 3.17 -18.68 11.75
CA ARG A 206 4.41 -18.65 12.55
C ARG A 206 5.24 -17.43 12.19
N ILE A 207 5.48 -17.18 10.91
CA ILE A 207 6.20 -16.02 10.41
C ILE A 207 5.50 -14.72 10.83
N ALA A 208 4.19 -14.63 10.69
CA ALA A 208 3.44 -13.45 11.14
C ALA A 208 3.63 -13.17 12.63
N LYS A 209 3.71 -14.21 13.48
CA LYS A 209 4.00 -14.07 14.92
C LYS A 209 5.44 -13.63 15.20
N VAL A 210 6.42 -14.20 14.50
CA VAL A 210 7.85 -13.88 14.71
C VAL A 210 8.15 -12.44 14.33
N TYR A 211 7.65 -12.00 13.17
CA TYR A 211 7.90 -10.65 12.64
C TYR A 211 6.87 -9.60 13.07
N LEU A 212 5.87 -9.99 13.90
CA LEU A 212 4.74 -9.12 14.31
C LEU A 212 3.99 -8.55 13.10
N LEU A 213 3.88 -9.31 12.03
CA LEU A 213 3.16 -8.89 10.83
C LEU A 213 1.67 -8.94 11.10
N LYS A 214 0.98 -7.85 10.76
CA LYS A 214 -0.46 -7.73 10.86
C LYS A 214 -1.07 -7.82 9.46
N TRP A 215 -2.13 -8.61 9.32
CA TRP A 215 -2.94 -8.63 8.11
C TRP A 215 -3.81 -7.37 8.04
N HIS A 216 -3.71 -6.61 6.94
CA HIS A 216 -4.45 -5.37 6.73
C HIS A 216 -5.79 -5.63 6.03
N GLY A 217 -6.72 -6.30 6.74
CA GLY A 217 -8.05 -6.61 6.21
C GLY A 217 -8.96 -5.39 6.00
N GLU A 218 -8.58 -4.21 6.53
CA GLU A 218 -9.24 -2.94 6.31
C GLU A 218 -8.99 -2.34 4.92
N GLY A 219 -8.00 -2.85 4.20
CA GLY A 219 -7.56 -2.29 2.92
C GLY A 219 -6.88 -0.93 3.04
N GLN A 220 -6.87 -0.17 1.94
CA GLN A 220 -6.13 1.08 1.83
C GLN A 220 -6.96 2.34 2.10
N LEU A 221 -8.31 2.26 2.07
CA LEU A 221 -9.19 3.44 2.21
C LEU A 221 -8.91 4.29 3.47
N PRO A 222 -8.63 3.72 4.65
CA PRO A 222 -8.35 4.52 5.83
C PRO A 222 -7.11 5.41 5.68
N TYR A 223 -6.13 4.97 4.88
CA TYR A 223 -4.84 5.64 4.69
C TYR A 223 -4.85 6.63 3.51
N ALA A 224 -5.82 6.49 2.60
CA ALA A 224 -5.90 7.34 1.41
C ALA A 224 -6.50 8.70 1.75
N PRO A 225 -5.94 9.83 1.24
CA PRO A 225 -6.62 11.11 1.30
C PRO A 225 -7.81 11.10 0.34
N LEU A 226 -8.96 11.59 0.80
CA LEU A 226 -10.17 11.73 -0.02
C LEU A 226 -10.10 12.96 -0.93
N SER A 227 -9.41 14.02 -0.48
CA SER A 227 -9.21 15.24 -1.24
C SER A 227 -7.94 15.13 -2.07
N ARG A 228 -8.08 14.76 -3.33
CA ARG A 228 -6.98 14.81 -4.30
C ARG A 228 -7.11 16.07 -5.13
N ILE A 229 -6.06 16.87 -5.16
CA ILE A 229 -5.97 18.01 -6.07
C ILE A 229 -5.56 17.47 -7.43
N SER A 230 -6.53 17.26 -8.32
CA SER A 230 -6.22 17.05 -9.74
C SER A 230 -5.86 18.40 -10.36
N PRO A 231 -4.64 18.59 -10.88
CA PRO A 231 -4.29 19.83 -11.55
C PRO A 231 -5.19 20.03 -12.77
N HIS A 232 -5.87 21.18 -12.86
CA HIS A 232 -6.67 21.55 -14.03
C HIS A 232 -6.55 23.04 -14.30
N ALA A 233 -6.80 23.45 -15.56
CA ALA A 233 -6.66 24.84 -15.99
C ALA A 233 -7.94 25.68 -15.81
N ASP A 234 -9.08 25.09 -15.40
CA ASP A 234 -10.34 25.79 -15.29
C ASP A 234 -10.37 26.75 -14.10
N SER A 235 -10.25 28.06 -14.38
CA SER A 235 -10.21 29.11 -13.36
C SER A 235 -11.52 29.25 -12.57
N VAL A 236 -12.67 28.98 -13.20
CA VAL A 236 -13.97 29.04 -12.53
C VAL A 236 -14.08 27.89 -11.53
N VAL A 237 -13.68 26.70 -11.92
CA VAL A 237 -13.69 25.55 -11.03
C VAL A 237 -12.71 25.75 -9.86
N ARG A 238 -11.51 26.30 -10.10
CA ARG A 238 -10.56 26.64 -9.01
C ARG A 238 -11.17 27.64 -8.02
N GLU A 239 -11.94 28.62 -8.50
CA GLU A 239 -12.64 29.56 -7.61
C GLU A 239 -13.70 28.83 -6.77
N CYS A 240 -14.50 27.96 -7.39
CA CYS A 240 -15.47 27.13 -6.66
C CYS A 240 -14.78 26.28 -5.57
N GLN A 241 -13.67 25.62 -5.89
CA GLN A 241 -12.90 24.83 -4.93
C GLN A 241 -12.42 25.69 -3.75
N ARG A 242 -11.81 26.85 -4.00
CA ARG A 242 -11.37 27.77 -2.93
C ARG A 242 -12.52 28.20 -1.99
N GLN A 243 -13.72 28.42 -2.52
CA GLN A 243 -14.87 28.75 -1.71
C GLN A 243 -15.36 27.54 -0.90
N LEU A 244 -15.41 26.35 -1.50
CA LEU A 244 -15.75 25.12 -0.82
C LEU A 244 -14.78 24.78 0.31
N ASP A 245 -13.46 24.88 0.06
CA ASP A 245 -12.42 24.60 1.04
C ASP A 245 -12.54 25.46 2.31
N ARG A 246 -13.04 26.69 2.18
CA ARG A 246 -13.23 27.62 3.29
C ARG A 246 -14.58 27.45 4.01
N ARG A 247 -15.60 26.97 3.30
CA ARG A 247 -17.00 27.05 3.74
C ARG A 247 -17.71 25.70 3.73
N TYR A 248 -17.00 24.58 3.60
CA TYR A 248 -17.59 23.24 3.47
C TYR A 248 -18.54 22.85 4.61
N ARG A 249 -18.47 23.51 5.79
CA ARG A 249 -19.34 23.23 6.93
C ARG A 249 -20.77 23.78 6.73
N GLU A 250 -20.94 24.80 5.89
CA GLU A 250 -22.24 25.41 5.64
C GLU A 250 -23.13 24.45 4.84
N SER A 251 -24.40 24.34 5.21
CA SER A 251 -25.36 23.41 4.60
C SER A 251 -25.70 23.77 3.15
N ASP A 252 -25.75 25.07 2.83
CA ASP A 252 -26.17 25.63 1.55
C ASP A 252 -25.01 26.14 0.68
N VAL A 253 -23.75 25.84 1.04
CA VAL A 253 -22.56 26.36 0.36
C VAL A 253 -22.57 26.09 -1.16
N ILE A 254 -23.03 24.93 -1.58
CA ILE A 254 -23.09 24.57 -3.00
C ILE A 254 -24.08 25.47 -3.73
N GLN A 255 -25.29 25.70 -3.16
CA GLN A 255 -26.29 26.54 -3.72
C GLN A 255 -25.77 27.98 -3.86
N GLN A 256 -25.20 28.55 -2.84
CA GLN A 256 -24.61 29.88 -2.85
C GLN A 256 -23.52 30.06 -3.92
N ILE A 257 -22.65 29.03 -4.11
CA ILE A 257 -21.60 29.06 -5.12
C ILE A 257 -22.22 29.03 -6.53
N VAL A 258 -23.21 28.19 -6.74
CA VAL A 258 -23.93 28.09 -8.03
C VAL A 258 -24.60 29.43 -8.40
N GLU A 259 -25.28 30.06 -7.45
CA GLU A 259 -25.93 31.36 -7.66
C GLU A 259 -24.94 32.48 -8.00
N LYS A 260 -23.78 32.51 -7.29
CA LYS A 260 -22.72 33.52 -7.50
C LYS A 260 -21.97 33.35 -8.80
N ALA A 261 -21.88 32.15 -9.32
CA ALA A 261 -21.04 31.83 -10.49
C ALA A 261 -21.54 32.48 -11.81
N ARG A 262 -22.78 32.96 -11.86
CA ARG A 262 -23.40 33.55 -13.06
C ARG A 262 -23.32 32.65 -14.31
N ILE A 263 -23.28 31.36 -14.10
CA ILE A 263 -23.21 30.31 -15.12
C ILE A 263 -24.40 29.38 -14.88
N PRO A 264 -25.13 28.90 -15.91
CA PRO A 264 -26.19 27.93 -15.69
C PRO A 264 -25.72 26.74 -14.86
N GLU A 265 -26.48 26.39 -13.83
CA GLU A 265 -26.12 25.35 -12.82
C GLU A 265 -25.66 24.05 -13.47
N ARG A 266 -26.42 23.56 -14.49
CA ARG A 266 -26.07 22.34 -15.22
C ARG A 266 -24.69 22.44 -15.87
N THR A 267 -24.35 23.59 -16.43
CA THR A 267 -23.06 23.84 -17.06
C THR A 267 -21.93 23.86 -16.04
N LEU A 268 -22.14 24.56 -14.91
CA LEU A 268 -21.14 24.61 -13.82
C LEU A 268 -20.89 23.24 -13.23
N LYS A 269 -21.93 22.47 -12.90
CA LYS A 269 -21.82 21.11 -12.38
C LYS A 269 -21.07 20.18 -13.34
N ARG A 270 -21.33 20.27 -14.66
CA ARG A 270 -20.61 19.50 -15.67
C ARG A 270 -19.14 19.90 -15.76
N ARG A 271 -18.81 21.20 -15.76
CA ARG A 271 -17.42 21.70 -15.76
C ARG A 271 -16.66 21.24 -14.53
N PHE A 272 -17.30 21.36 -13.34
CA PHE A 272 -16.69 20.93 -12.09
C PHE A 272 -16.34 19.43 -12.13
N LYS A 273 -17.29 18.58 -12.52
CA LYS A 273 -17.05 17.14 -12.66
C LYS A 273 -15.99 16.81 -13.72
N ALA A 274 -16.00 17.53 -14.86
CA ALA A 274 -14.99 17.33 -15.91
C ALA A 274 -13.58 17.70 -15.44
N ALA A 275 -13.44 18.76 -14.63
CA ALA A 275 -12.16 19.25 -14.15
C ALA A 275 -11.63 18.45 -12.93
N THR A 276 -12.52 18.08 -11.99
CA THR A 276 -12.14 17.45 -10.73
C THR A 276 -12.32 15.92 -10.71
N GLY A 277 -13.08 15.37 -11.64
CA GLY A 277 -13.49 13.97 -11.69
C GLY A 277 -14.68 13.62 -10.80
N ILE A 278 -15.10 14.51 -9.88
CA ILE A 278 -16.17 14.27 -8.89
C ILE A 278 -17.21 15.41 -8.91
N THR A 279 -18.38 15.15 -8.33
CA THR A 279 -19.43 16.16 -8.20
C THR A 279 -19.14 17.15 -7.07
N PHE A 280 -19.87 18.29 -7.03
CA PHE A 280 -19.82 19.24 -5.91
C PHE A 280 -20.14 18.57 -4.56
N ILE A 281 -21.14 17.70 -4.54
CA ILE A 281 -21.57 17.00 -3.32
C ILE A 281 -20.46 16.08 -2.84
N GLU A 282 -19.87 15.26 -3.72
CA GLU A 282 -18.76 14.39 -3.38
C GLU A 282 -17.54 15.19 -2.90
N TYR A 283 -17.26 16.34 -3.51
CA TYR A 283 -16.17 17.21 -3.09
C TYR A 283 -16.37 17.73 -1.67
N VAL A 284 -17.55 18.24 -1.33
CA VAL A 284 -17.89 18.71 0.03
C VAL A 284 -17.87 17.54 1.03
N GLN A 285 -18.41 16.39 0.65
CA GLN A 285 -18.35 15.18 1.49
C GLN A 285 -16.92 14.80 1.81
N ASN A 286 -16.04 14.81 0.80
CA ASN A 286 -14.63 14.49 0.99
C ASN A 286 -13.95 15.48 1.97
N LEU A 287 -14.16 16.80 1.81
CA LEU A 287 -13.63 17.82 2.71
C LEU A 287 -14.09 17.60 4.16
N ARG A 288 -15.38 17.36 4.37
CA ARG A 288 -15.95 17.11 5.70
C ARG A 288 -15.39 15.84 6.34
N ILE A 289 -15.25 14.77 5.57
CA ILE A 289 -14.70 13.52 6.09
C ILE A 289 -13.19 13.62 6.35
N GLU A 290 -12.42 14.34 5.52
CA GLU A 290 -11.01 14.62 5.81
C GLU A 290 -10.85 15.42 7.12
N GLU A 291 -11.68 16.43 7.35
CA GLU A 291 -11.66 17.15 8.61
C GLU A 291 -12.09 16.26 9.78
N ALA A 292 -13.07 15.38 9.58
CA ALA A 292 -13.46 14.40 10.60
C ALA A 292 -12.31 13.43 10.93
N LYS A 293 -11.55 12.95 9.93
CA LYS A 293 -10.34 12.16 10.13
C LYS A 293 -9.34 12.90 11.00
N ARG A 294 -9.04 14.16 10.65
CA ARG A 294 -8.13 15.03 11.41
C ARG A 294 -8.58 15.20 12.86
N LEU A 295 -9.88 15.48 13.10
CA LEU A 295 -10.42 15.62 14.45
C LEU A 295 -10.33 14.31 15.25
N LEU A 296 -10.59 13.16 14.61
CA LEU A 296 -10.45 11.85 15.24
C LEU A 296 -9.00 11.54 15.63
N GLU A 297 -8.05 11.97 14.83
CA GLU A 297 -6.62 11.77 15.04
C GLU A 297 -6.08 12.68 16.15
N THR A 298 -6.45 13.97 16.13
CA THR A 298 -5.76 15.02 16.90
C THR A 298 -6.49 15.49 18.15
N THR A 299 -7.72 15.03 18.40
CA THR A 299 -8.53 15.50 19.54
C THR A 299 -9.19 14.37 20.31
N GLY A 300 -9.53 14.65 21.58
CA GLY A 300 -10.36 13.78 22.41
C GLY A 300 -11.89 13.98 22.22
N MET A 301 -12.32 14.77 21.22
CA MET A 301 -13.74 15.06 20.95
C MET A 301 -14.55 13.78 20.78
N ASN A 302 -15.75 13.71 21.41
CA ASN A 302 -16.61 12.53 21.24
C ASN A 302 -16.96 12.31 19.74
N THR A 303 -17.03 11.05 19.32
CA THR A 303 -17.37 10.73 17.92
C THR A 303 -18.73 11.26 17.48
N GLU A 304 -19.68 11.41 18.42
CA GLU A 304 -21.01 11.99 18.16
C GLU A 304 -20.95 13.51 17.94
N GLU A 305 -19.99 14.21 18.51
CA GLU A 305 -19.78 15.64 18.35
C GLU A 305 -19.06 16.00 17.05
N ILE A 306 -18.32 15.06 16.48
CA ILE A 306 -17.56 15.27 15.23
C ILE A 306 -18.49 15.51 14.05
N GLY A 307 -19.62 14.78 13.94
CA GLY A 307 -20.61 14.97 12.89
C GLY A 307 -21.03 16.44 12.76
N PRO A 308 -21.60 17.03 13.81
CA PRO A 308 -21.96 18.46 13.84
C PRO A 308 -20.77 19.39 13.58
N ALA A 309 -19.60 19.10 14.14
CA ALA A 309 -18.40 19.93 13.96
C ALA A 309 -17.94 20.04 12.50
N VAL A 310 -18.25 19.04 11.66
CA VAL A 310 -17.91 19.03 10.23
C VAL A 310 -19.10 19.32 9.32
N GLY A 311 -20.29 19.67 9.88
CA GLY A 311 -21.47 20.10 9.13
C GLY A 311 -22.49 19.00 8.86
N TYR A 312 -22.58 17.95 9.68
CA TYR A 312 -23.63 16.92 9.62
C TYR A 312 -24.45 16.93 10.91
N GLU A 313 -25.74 17.23 10.81
CA GLU A 313 -26.66 17.19 11.96
C GLU A 313 -27.07 15.75 12.32
N ASP A 314 -27.24 14.88 11.32
CA ASP A 314 -27.59 13.47 11.50
C ASP A 314 -26.32 12.61 11.68
N TYR A 315 -26.07 12.17 12.91
CA TYR A 315 -24.96 11.29 13.25
C TYR A 315 -25.01 9.93 12.53
N SER A 316 -26.20 9.39 12.31
CA SER A 316 -26.35 8.11 11.61
C SER A 316 -25.94 8.21 10.15
N PHE A 317 -26.30 9.32 9.49
CA PHE A 317 -25.86 9.62 8.12
C PHE A 317 -24.35 9.83 8.09
N PHE A 318 -23.80 10.64 8.99
CA PHE A 318 -22.35 10.86 9.10
C PHE A 318 -21.59 9.54 9.26
N ASN A 319 -22.03 8.67 10.17
CA ASN A 319 -21.36 7.38 10.44
C ASN A 319 -21.37 6.47 9.19
N ARG A 320 -22.52 6.38 8.50
CA ARG A 320 -22.63 5.60 7.24
C ARG A 320 -21.72 6.17 6.14
N LEU A 321 -21.70 7.50 5.98
CA LEU A 321 -20.86 8.17 4.99
C LEU A 321 -19.36 7.99 5.32
N PHE A 322 -18.97 8.22 6.56
CA PHE A 322 -17.61 8.03 7.01
C PHE A 322 -17.13 6.60 6.74
N ARG A 323 -17.94 5.58 7.11
CA ARG A 323 -17.62 4.19 6.84
C ARG A 323 -17.55 3.88 5.34
N ARG A 324 -18.43 4.44 4.54
CA ARG A 324 -18.40 4.24 3.06
C ARG A 324 -17.09 4.79 2.45
N LEU A 325 -16.62 5.95 2.90
CA LEU A 325 -15.46 6.62 2.32
C LEU A 325 -14.11 6.14 2.90
N THR A 326 -14.10 5.67 4.15
CA THR A 326 -12.87 5.26 4.83
C THR A 326 -12.76 3.76 5.09
N GLY A 327 -13.83 2.99 4.86
CA GLY A 327 -13.88 1.57 5.19
C GLY A 327 -14.08 1.26 6.69
N LEU A 328 -13.97 2.26 7.57
CA LEU A 328 -14.03 2.12 9.03
C LEU A 328 -15.12 3.00 9.66
N THR A 329 -15.62 2.60 10.83
CA THR A 329 -16.42 3.52 11.65
C THR A 329 -15.50 4.58 12.29
N PRO A 330 -16.02 5.79 12.65
CA PRO A 330 -15.22 6.83 13.31
C PRO A 330 -14.46 6.33 14.55
N ALA A 331 -15.12 5.54 15.40
CA ALA A 331 -14.50 4.99 16.60
C ALA A 331 -13.37 4.00 16.29
N ARG A 332 -13.52 3.17 15.22
CA ARG A 332 -12.47 2.23 14.78
C ARG A 332 -11.31 2.98 14.13
N TYR A 333 -11.59 4.02 13.36
CA TYR A 333 -10.60 4.90 12.76
C TYR A 333 -9.74 5.58 13.85
N ARG A 334 -10.37 6.16 14.88
CA ARG A 334 -9.66 6.75 16.03
C ARG A 334 -8.72 5.76 16.69
N ARG A 335 -9.19 4.58 17.03
CA ARG A 335 -8.34 3.54 17.68
C ARG A 335 -7.14 3.15 16.84
N MET A 336 -7.22 3.31 15.53
CA MET A 336 -6.13 2.95 14.62
C MET A 336 -5.06 4.05 14.52
N PHE A 337 -5.47 5.32 14.48
CA PHE A 337 -4.57 6.43 14.13
C PHE A 337 -4.20 7.34 15.31
N GLN A 338 -5.07 7.54 16.27
CA GLN A 338 -4.80 8.43 17.41
C GLN A 338 -3.56 8.02 18.22
N PRO A 339 -3.29 6.74 18.53
CA PRO A 339 -2.10 6.35 19.29
C PRO A 339 -0.78 6.74 18.62
N VAL A 340 -0.76 6.96 17.29
CA VAL A 340 0.43 7.42 16.57
C VAL A 340 0.76 8.87 16.90
N LEU A 341 -0.26 9.69 17.20
CA LEU A 341 -0.09 11.12 17.51
C LEU A 341 0.01 11.41 19.00
N ASP A 342 -0.59 10.60 19.84
CA ASP A 342 -0.47 10.71 21.31
C ASP A 342 0.97 10.52 21.79
N GLY A 343 1.89 10.33 20.83
CA GLY A 343 3.32 10.27 20.98
C GLY A 343 3.76 9.69 22.30
N PHE A 344 4.00 8.40 22.40
CA PHE A 344 4.71 7.77 23.52
C PHE A 344 4.33 8.33 24.92
N SER A 345 3.10 8.72 25.16
CA SER A 345 2.56 8.70 26.50
C SER A 345 2.55 7.23 26.87
N VAL A 346 3.74 6.73 27.24
CA VAL A 346 3.89 5.51 27.99
C VAL A 346 2.87 5.63 29.09
N SER A 347 1.77 4.90 28.97
CA SER A 347 0.85 4.71 30.07
C SER A 347 1.75 4.32 31.24
N ARG A 348 1.89 5.19 32.21
CA ARG A 348 2.37 4.84 33.53
C ARG A 348 1.36 3.82 34.03
N THR A 349 1.57 2.56 33.65
CA THR A 349 1.02 1.46 34.42
C THR A 349 1.67 1.60 35.79
N GLU A 350 0.89 2.01 36.77
CA GLU A 350 1.19 1.79 38.17
C GLU A 350 1.38 0.30 38.37
N GLY A 351 2.62 -0.16 38.24
CA GLY A 351 3.02 -1.56 38.29
C GLY A 351 4.47 -1.71 37.85
N GLY A 352 5.38 -1.44 38.78
CA GLY A 352 6.81 -1.39 38.70
C GLY A 352 7.51 -2.33 37.70
N VAL A 353 7.92 -1.82 36.57
CA VAL A 353 9.12 -2.26 35.87
C VAL A 353 9.96 -1.01 35.63
N LYS A 354 11.07 -0.88 36.38
CA LYS A 354 12.07 0.16 36.18
C LYS A 354 12.71 -0.05 34.79
N SER A 355 12.43 0.82 33.84
CA SER A 355 13.18 0.89 32.59
C SER A 355 14.60 1.36 32.90
N ALA A 356 15.59 0.59 32.52
CA ALA A 356 17.01 0.96 32.59
C ALA A 356 17.24 2.17 31.65
N GLY A 357 17.45 3.35 32.24
CA GLY A 357 17.80 4.55 31.50
C GLY A 357 19.19 4.43 30.89
N PHE A 358 19.26 4.60 29.58
CA PHE A 358 20.55 4.81 28.90
C PHE A 358 21.02 6.24 29.22
N SER A 359 21.97 6.34 30.19
CA SER A 359 22.69 7.56 30.48
C SER A 359 23.76 7.79 29.43
N THR A 360 23.55 8.72 28.51
CA THR A 360 24.61 9.25 27.65
C THR A 360 25.51 10.18 28.47
N ARG A 361 26.59 9.65 29.07
CA ARG A 361 27.68 10.50 29.57
C ARG A 361 28.41 11.10 28.35
N ARG A 362 28.20 12.40 28.12
CA ARG A 362 29.09 13.21 27.32
C ARG A 362 30.45 13.26 28.00
N ARG A 363 31.45 12.63 27.41
CA ARG A 363 32.86 12.92 27.71
C ARG A 363 33.26 14.13 26.89
N SER A 364 33.42 15.26 27.55
CA SER A 364 34.22 16.39 27.05
C SER A 364 35.68 15.92 26.99
N VAL A 365 36.28 15.97 25.81
CA VAL A 365 37.73 15.94 25.64
C VAL A 365 38.15 17.31 25.19
N LEU A 366 38.74 18.08 26.13
CA LEU A 366 39.63 19.20 25.87
C LEU A 366 41.02 18.61 25.58
N HIS A 367 41.56 18.84 24.43
CA HIS A 367 42.85 19.38 24.01
C HIS A 367 43.05 19.10 22.53
#